data_d22d507b1c531b40cf0eea544fa4b3c7
#
_entry.id   d22d507b1c531b40cf0eea544fa4b3c7
#
_cell.length_a   1.000
_cell.length_b   1.000
_cell.length_c   1.000
_cell.angle_alpha   90.00
_cell.angle_beta   90.00
_cell.angle_gamma   90.00
#
_symmetry.space_group_name_H-M   'P 1'
#
loop_
_entity.id
_entity.type
_entity.pdbx_description
1 polymer ?
#
loop_
_entity_poly.entity_id
_entity_poly.type
_entity_poly.pdbx_seq_one_letter_code
_entity_poly.pdbx_strand_id
1 'polypeptide(L)'
;ELYSAGVEKKDILLLFSNGLHPRTPVNEARTILGEELFNEFYPSGQITSHDSEDYDHLVDLGYTAYGDHVLMNKYVYDADVAILIGHTQGNPYGGYSGGYKHCATGISHWRSIAAHHVPQVMHRPDFVPVSTHSLMRDKFDQQGMFMEEKMGKKFFCCDAVLDTYSRQIEINSGYAKEMQPISWKTADKRTYVHWAEKKYDIVVFGMPTNFHYGNGMGTNPIQMMQALSAQVIRHKRVLSDHCVFIVPSICDGWFHEERWPYLKELYEMFQHDYMQTLPDMNRYGEYFATNEEYIRKYRFANAFHPFHGFSMMSCGHLAEQHTSAIYIVGAREPGIARGMGLKTRATVEEALEDAKRKFVGENPNILALPKTFTTAAVHLCMKDPAENSHYRDDTPAHPCGC
;
A
#
# COMPACT_ATOMS: atom_id res chain seq x y z
N GLU A 1 6.67 30.32 -7.26
CA GLU A 1 7.01 30.81 -5.92
C GLU A 1 8.52 30.75 -5.68
N LEU A 2 9.23 29.65 -5.98
CA LEU A 2 10.70 29.55 -5.80
C LEU A 2 11.43 30.65 -6.57
N TYR A 3 11.08 30.91 -7.82
CA TYR A 3 11.65 31.99 -8.61
C TYR A 3 11.37 33.36 -8.01
N SER A 4 10.16 33.58 -7.49
CA SER A 4 9.80 34.82 -6.77
C SER A 4 10.59 35.02 -5.48
N ALA A 5 11.09 33.93 -4.91
CA ALA A 5 11.97 33.93 -3.73
C ALA A 5 13.47 34.06 -4.09
N GLY A 6 13.79 34.16 -5.38
CA GLY A 6 15.16 34.34 -5.87
C GLY A 6 15.94 33.04 -6.11
N VAL A 7 15.28 31.87 -6.06
CA VAL A 7 15.92 30.60 -6.40
C VAL A 7 16.11 30.53 -7.92
N GLU A 8 17.31 30.23 -8.37
CA GLU A 8 17.59 30.09 -9.79
C GLU A 8 17.24 28.67 -10.27
N LYS A 9 16.85 28.55 -11.54
CA LYS A 9 16.51 27.27 -12.17
C LYS A 9 17.58 26.19 -11.94
N LYS A 10 18.86 26.55 -12.10
CA LYS A 10 19.99 25.61 -11.95
C LYS A 10 20.07 24.95 -10.56
N ASP A 11 19.47 25.58 -9.54
CA ASP A 11 19.49 25.15 -8.15
C ASP A 11 18.25 24.31 -7.78
N ILE A 12 17.40 23.97 -8.76
CA ILE A 12 16.20 23.17 -8.57
C ILE A 12 16.38 21.79 -9.21
N LEU A 13 16.15 20.73 -8.44
CA LEU A 13 16.06 19.35 -8.94
C LEU A 13 14.66 18.80 -8.67
N LEU A 14 14.04 18.21 -9.69
CA LEU A 14 12.77 17.51 -9.58
C LEU A 14 13.04 16.01 -9.46
N LEU A 15 12.73 15.42 -8.31
CA LEU A 15 12.98 14.01 -8.02
C LEU A 15 11.68 13.26 -7.78
N PHE A 16 11.42 12.25 -8.60
CA PHE A 16 10.33 11.31 -8.36
C PHE A 16 10.68 10.34 -7.23
N SER A 17 9.94 10.39 -6.14
CA SER A 17 10.15 9.58 -4.94
C SER A 17 9.49 8.20 -5.08
N ASN A 18 10.06 7.36 -5.95
CA ASN A 18 9.46 6.08 -6.36
C ASN A 18 9.60 4.95 -5.32
N GLY A 19 10.56 5.04 -4.40
CA GLY A 19 10.84 3.96 -3.46
C GLY A 19 11.15 2.65 -4.18
N LEU A 20 10.34 1.63 -3.94
CA LEU A 20 10.44 0.31 -4.59
C LEU A 20 9.58 0.17 -5.85
N HIS A 21 8.90 1.23 -6.25
CA HIS A 21 8.12 1.27 -7.49
C HIS A 21 9.04 1.50 -8.70
N PRO A 22 8.57 1.16 -9.91
CA PRO A 22 9.34 1.42 -11.12
C PRO A 22 9.74 2.89 -11.25
N ARG A 23 10.86 3.14 -11.90
CA ARG A 23 11.24 4.50 -12.28
C ARG A 23 10.14 5.13 -13.12
N THR A 24 9.91 6.41 -12.94
CA THR A 24 8.91 7.15 -13.72
C THR A 24 9.34 7.25 -15.18
N PRO A 25 8.62 6.64 -16.13
CA PRO A 25 8.93 6.78 -17.55
C PRO A 25 8.81 8.25 -18.01
N VAL A 26 9.53 8.61 -19.06
CA VAL A 26 9.58 9.99 -19.58
C VAL A 26 8.20 10.54 -19.95
N ASN A 27 7.35 9.72 -20.56
CA ASN A 27 5.99 10.09 -20.91
C ASN A 27 5.10 10.31 -19.66
N GLU A 28 5.27 9.50 -18.62
CA GLU A 28 4.57 9.69 -17.35
C GLU A 28 5.07 10.93 -16.62
N ALA A 29 6.39 11.15 -16.58
CA ALA A 29 6.99 12.36 -16.02
C ALA A 29 6.43 13.63 -16.67
N ARG A 30 6.30 13.63 -18.01
CA ARG A 30 5.69 14.71 -18.77
C ARG A 30 4.23 14.94 -18.39
N THR A 31 3.48 13.86 -18.21
CA THR A 31 2.06 13.93 -17.81
C THR A 31 1.91 14.49 -16.40
N ILE A 32 2.75 14.04 -15.46
CA ILE A 32 2.69 14.44 -14.04
C ILE A 32 3.10 15.91 -13.86
N LEU A 33 4.18 16.31 -14.50
CA LEU A 33 4.72 17.68 -14.38
C LEU A 33 3.98 18.70 -15.25
N GLY A 34 3.33 18.23 -16.32
CA GLY A 34 2.79 19.07 -17.38
C GLY A 34 3.89 19.53 -18.36
N GLU A 35 3.45 19.94 -19.55
CA GLU A 35 4.37 20.31 -20.65
C GLU A 35 5.33 21.45 -20.28
N GLU A 36 4.87 22.43 -19.54
CA GLU A 36 5.65 23.62 -19.19
C GLU A 36 6.85 23.23 -18.31
N LEU A 37 6.62 22.65 -17.16
CA LEU A 37 7.68 22.24 -16.25
C LEU A 37 8.58 21.15 -16.85
N PHE A 38 7.98 20.19 -17.58
CA PHE A 38 8.75 19.14 -18.21
C PHE A 38 9.75 19.73 -19.23
N ASN A 39 9.28 20.59 -20.15
CA ASN A 39 10.13 21.21 -21.16
C ASN A 39 11.15 22.18 -20.57
N GLU A 40 10.86 22.76 -19.42
CA GLU A 40 11.80 23.61 -18.72
C GLU A 40 12.96 22.83 -18.10
N PHE A 41 12.68 21.73 -17.37
CA PHE A 41 13.68 21.04 -16.54
C PHE A 41 14.32 19.80 -17.19
N TYR A 42 13.61 19.13 -18.12
CA TYR A 42 14.08 17.89 -18.72
C TYR A 42 15.36 18.07 -19.58
N PRO A 43 15.48 19.11 -20.44
CA PRO A 43 16.66 19.27 -21.28
C PRO A 43 17.94 19.52 -20.51
N SER A 44 17.88 20.05 -19.30
CA SER A 44 19.03 20.30 -18.42
C SER A 44 19.37 19.13 -17.49
N GLY A 45 18.64 18.00 -17.61
CA GLY A 45 18.86 16.82 -16.75
C GLY A 45 18.42 17.00 -15.29
N GLN A 46 17.57 17.98 -15.02
CA GLN A 46 17.10 18.30 -13.67
C GLN A 46 15.82 17.56 -13.27
N ILE A 47 15.44 16.51 -14.02
CA ILE A 47 14.38 15.58 -13.66
C ILE A 47 15.01 14.20 -13.49
N THR A 48 14.84 13.61 -12.31
CA THR A 48 15.37 12.30 -11.98
C THR A 48 14.36 11.47 -11.17
N SER A 49 14.64 10.19 -11.00
CA SER A 49 13.87 9.28 -10.14
C SER A 49 14.77 8.71 -9.07
N HIS A 50 14.22 8.48 -7.88
CA HIS A 50 14.90 7.70 -6.86
C HIS A 50 15.13 6.28 -7.36
N ASP A 51 16.30 5.75 -7.09
CA ASP A 51 16.68 4.35 -7.33
C ASP A 51 17.16 3.76 -6.00
N SER A 52 16.40 2.82 -5.47
CA SER A 52 16.65 2.19 -4.17
C SER A 52 17.92 1.33 -4.15
N GLU A 53 18.52 1.05 -5.32
CA GLU A 53 19.71 0.23 -5.50
C GLU A 53 20.92 1.01 -6.05
N ASP A 54 20.81 2.33 -6.13
CA ASP A 54 21.91 3.17 -6.59
C ASP A 54 22.76 3.64 -5.41
N TYR A 55 23.66 2.78 -4.97
CA TYR A 55 24.53 3.02 -3.79
C TYR A 55 25.43 4.24 -3.93
N ASP A 56 25.76 4.68 -5.15
CA ASP A 56 26.53 5.91 -5.37
C ASP A 56 25.73 7.17 -5.01
N HIS A 57 24.39 7.05 -5.01
CA HIS A 57 23.46 8.13 -4.68
C HIS A 57 22.61 7.83 -3.43
N LEU A 58 23.11 6.97 -2.54
CA LEU A 58 22.56 6.74 -1.21
C LEU A 58 23.52 7.20 -0.12
N VAL A 59 22.98 7.72 0.97
CA VAL A 59 23.73 8.07 2.19
C VAL A 59 23.27 7.16 3.31
N ASP A 60 24.20 6.48 3.94
CA ASP A 60 23.95 5.67 5.13
C ASP A 60 23.90 6.57 6.36
N LEU A 61 22.75 6.65 7.00
CA LEU A 61 22.51 7.46 8.19
C LEU A 61 22.67 6.67 9.51
N GLY A 62 22.85 5.34 9.42
CA GLY A 62 22.87 4.44 10.57
C GLY A 62 21.49 3.96 11.00
N TYR A 63 21.29 3.78 12.30
CA TYR A 63 20.12 3.08 12.86
C TYR A 63 19.24 4.00 13.69
N THR A 64 17.93 3.88 13.51
CA THR A 64 16.92 4.54 14.35
C THR A 64 16.86 3.90 15.75
N ALA A 65 16.10 4.50 16.66
CA ALA A 65 15.84 3.93 17.99
C ALA A 65 15.07 2.59 17.95
N TYR A 66 14.34 2.31 16.85
CA TYR A 66 13.73 0.98 16.60
C TYR A 66 14.73 -0.04 16.02
N GLY A 67 15.98 0.34 15.78
CA GLY A 67 16.99 -0.51 15.13
C GLY A 67 16.83 -0.59 13.62
N ASP A 68 16.05 0.27 13.01
CA ASP A 68 15.86 0.31 11.56
C ASP A 68 17.07 0.99 10.90
N HIS A 69 17.72 0.31 9.95
CA HIS A 69 18.82 0.85 9.18
C HIS A 69 18.29 1.81 8.10
N VAL A 70 18.74 3.05 8.12
CA VAL A 70 18.25 4.09 7.21
C VAL A 70 19.32 4.52 6.23
N LEU A 71 19.07 4.25 4.96
CA LEU A 71 19.81 4.81 3.84
C LEU A 71 18.85 5.66 3.00
N MET A 72 19.23 6.89 2.72
CA MET A 72 18.39 7.83 1.98
C MET A 72 19.06 8.37 0.72
N ASN A 73 18.24 8.88 -0.17
CA ASN A 73 18.68 9.49 -1.42
C ASN A 73 19.63 10.68 -1.17
N LYS A 74 20.80 10.64 -1.81
CA LYS A 74 21.86 11.62 -1.63
C LYS A 74 21.47 13.02 -2.13
N TYR A 75 20.71 13.13 -3.21
CA TYR A 75 20.27 14.44 -3.70
C TYR A 75 19.40 15.17 -2.69
N VAL A 76 18.55 14.43 -1.97
CA VAL A 76 17.72 14.99 -0.90
C VAL A 76 18.53 15.32 0.33
N TYR A 77 19.50 14.46 0.67
CA TYR A 77 20.42 14.69 1.79
C TYR A 77 21.25 15.98 1.59
N ASP A 78 21.79 16.18 0.40
CA ASP A 78 22.67 17.31 0.06
C ASP A 78 21.89 18.62 -0.17
N ALA A 79 20.60 18.56 -0.55
CA ALA A 79 19.81 19.75 -0.84
C ALA A 79 19.67 20.67 0.39
N ASP A 80 19.78 21.98 0.21
CA ASP A 80 19.55 22.97 1.29
C ASP A 80 18.11 22.95 1.80
N VAL A 81 17.16 22.73 0.88
CA VAL A 81 15.71 22.62 1.17
C VAL A 81 15.15 21.44 0.42
N ALA A 82 14.52 20.51 1.15
CA ALA A 82 13.77 19.40 0.58
C ALA A 82 12.25 19.68 0.68
N ILE A 83 11.59 19.80 -0.47
CA ILE A 83 10.15 20.02 -0.55
C ILE A 83 9.49 18.72 -1.01
N LEU A 84 8.69 18.11 -0.14
CA LEU A 84 7.95 16.88 -0.41
C LEU A 84 6.57 17.25 -0.94
N ILE A 85 6.26 16.84 -2.17
CA ILE A 85 4.97 17.14 -2.81
C ILE A 85 4.21 15.84 -3.06
N GLY A 86 2.98 15.79 -2.58
CA GLY A 86 2.16 14.60 -2.78
C GLY A 86 0.73 14.75 -2.33
N HIS A 87 0.19 13.67 -1.76
CA HIS A 87 -1.20 13.68 -1.29
C HIS A 87 -1.37 12.94 0.03
N THR A 88 -2.40 13.32 0.76
CA THR A 88 -2.83 12.68 1.99
C THR A 88 -4.16 11.98 1.80
N GLN A 89 -4.18 10.66 2.06
CA GLN A 89 -5.39 9.83 2.10
C GLN A 89 -5.20 8.67 3.07
N GLY A 90 -6.30 8.08 3.52
CA GLY A 90 -6.28 6.92 4.41
C GLY A 90 -5.60 5.71 3.78
N ASN A 91 -4.75 5.05 4.55
CA ASN A 91 -4.03 3.83 4.17
C ASN A 91 -4.27 2.76 5.24
N PRO A 92 -4.73 1.55 4.87
CA PRO A 92 -5.11 0.54 5.86
C PRO A 92 -3.93 0.01 6.68
N TYR A 93 -2.71 0.05 6.16
CA TYR A 93 -1.53 -0.44 6.87
C TYR A 93 -0.84 0.65 7.69
N GLY A 94 -0.57 1.81 7.08
CA GLY A 94 0.21 2.89 7.67
C GLY A 94 -0.61 4.12 8.10
N GLY A 95 -1.93 4.02 8.19
CA GLY A 95 -2.82 5.12 8.60
C GLY A 95 -3.08 6.12 7.48
N TYR A 96 -2.11 6.98 7.17
CA TYR A 96 -2.24 7.99 6.11
C TYR A 96 -1.02 8.00 5.19
N SER A 97 -1.22 8.41 3.92
CA SER A 97 -0.13 8.82 3.03
C SER A 97 0.29 10.27 3.34
N GLY A 98 1.27 10.76 2.61
CA GLY A 98 1.80 12.11 2.82
C GLY A 98 2.81 12.22 3.95
N GLY A 99 3.33 13.42 4.17
CA GLY A 99 4.26 13.72 5.25
C GLY A 99 5.51 12.83 5.25
N TYR A 100 5.91 12.35 6.42
CA TYR A 100 7.09 11.49 6.55
C TYR A 100 7.03 10.16 5.76
N LYS A 101 5.84 9.73 5.31
CA LYS A 101 5.78 8.57 4.43
C LYS A 101 6.50 8.80 3.09
N HIS A 102 6.53 10.04 2.57
CA HIS A 102 7.32 10.36 1.37
C HIS A 102 8.81 10.05 1.56
N CYS A 103 9.35 10.30 2.76
CA CYS A 103 10.75 10.03 3.08
C CYS A 103 10.97 8.55 3.32
N ALA A 104 10.24 7.97 4.25
CA ALA A 104 10.44 6.60 4.71
C ALA A 104 10.25 5.55 3.61
N THR A 105 9.40 5.84 2.62
CA THR A 105 9.14 4.90 1.52
C THR A 105 9.66 5.38 0.17
N GLY A 106 9.64 6.70 -0.10
CA GLY A 106 9.82 7.22 -1.44
C GLY A 106 11.26 7.50 -1.83
N ILE A 107 12.13 7.78 -0.85
CA ILE A 107 13.53 8.16 -1.07
C ILE A 107 14.52 7.27 -0.30
N SER A 108 14.09 6.10 0.12
CA SER A 108 14.86 5.18 0.96
C SER A 108 15.28 3.93 0.22
N HIS A 109 16.37 3.33 0.68
CA HIS A 109 16.82 2.01 0.25
C HIS A 109 15.81 0.92 0.66
N TRP A 110 15.77 -0.19 -0.07
CA TRP A 110 14.82 -1.25 0.21
C TRP A 110 14.91 -1.83 1.62
N ARG A 111 16.11 -1.89 2.23
CA ARG A 111 16.27 -2.36 3.63
C ARG A 111 15.60 -1.42 4.63
N SER A 112 15.65 -0.13 4.39
CA SER A 112 14.95 0.86 5.21
C SER A 112 13.43 0.71 5.07
N ILE A 113 12.96 0.42 3.85
CA ILE A 113 11.54 0.15 3.57
C ILE A 113 11.11 -1.19 4.17
N ALA A 114 11.97 -2.22 4.12
CA ALA A 114 11.72 -3.53 4.72
C ALA A 114 11.46 -3.45 6.23
N ALA A 115 12.03 -2.49 6.92
CA ALA A 115 11.78 -2.28 8.35
C ALA A 115 10.30 -2.05 8.72
N HIS A 116 9.50 -1.58 7.76
CA HIS A 116 8.07 -1.30 7.98
C HIS A 116 7.13 -1.97 6.96
N HIS A 117 7.63 -2.50 5.83
CA HIS A 117 6.83 -3.24 4.85
C HIS A 117 7.02 -4.76 5.01
N VAL A 118 6.80 -5.25 6.21
CA VAL A 118 6.83 -6.67 6.54
C VAL A 118 5.58 -7.06 7.32
N PRO A 119 5.16 -8.33 7.27
CA PRO A 119 3.93 -8.79 7.92
C PRO A 119 3.86 -8.45 9.42
N GLN A 120 4.96 -8.50 10.13
CA GLN A 120 5.04 -8.15 11.55
C GLN A 120 4.57 -6.74 11.86
N VAL A 121 4.74 -5.83 10.91
CA VAL A 121 4.37 -4.42 11.02
C VAL A 121 3.01 -4.15 10.36
N MET A 122 2.75 -4.82 9.23
CA MET A 122 1.56 -4.55 8.41
C MET A 122 0.32 -5.31 8.89
N HIS A 123 0.48 -6.52 9.46
CA HIS A 123 -0.64 -7.31 9.97
C HIS A 123 -1.06 -6.83 11.36
N ARG A 124 -1.76 -5.71 11.38
CA ARG A 124 -2.18 -5.03 12.60
C ARG A 124 -3.23 -5.86 13.36
N PRO A 125 -3.02 -6.12 14.67
CA PRO A 125 -4.00 -6.85 15.47
C PRO A 125 -5.21 -5.99 15.86
N ASP A 126 -5.10 -4.67 15.78
CA ASP A 126 -6.16 -3.73 16.18
C ASP A 126 -7.25 -3.56 15.10
N PHE A 127 -6.95 -3.91 13.84
CA PHE A 127 -7.86 -3.76 12.70
C PHE A 127 -8.47 -2.34 12.56
N VAL A 128 -7.73 -1.33 12.98
CA VAL A 128 -8.13 0.06 12.77
C VAL A 128 -7.90 0.44 11.32
N PRO A 129 -8.94 0.78 10.54
CA PRO A 129 -8.81 1.00 9.10
C PRO A 129 -7.91 2.20 8.77
N VAL A 130 -7.97 3.24 9.60
CA VAL A 130 -7.11 4.43 9.51
C VAL A 130 -6.69 4.79 10.93
N SER A 131 -5.41 5.04 11.14
CA SER A 131 -4.87 5.37 12.47
C SER A 131 -3.67 6.28 12.33
N THR A 132 -3.57 7.22 13.25
CA THR A 132 -2.39 8.06 13.42
C THR A 132 -1.28 7.36 14.20
N HIS A 133 -1.61 6.25 14.86
CA HIS A 133 -0.72 5.45 15.69
C HIS A 133 -0.82 3.97 15.34
N SER A 134 -0.04 3.55 14.38
CA SER A 134 0.25 2.14 14.13
C SER A 134 1.75 1.95 14.16
N LEU A 135 2.23 0.73 14.41
CA LEU A 135 3.67 0.48 14.37
C LEU A 135 4.30 0.92 13.03
N MET A 136 3.58 0.74 11.92
CA MET A 136 4.04 1.20 10.61
C MET A 136 4.10 2.74 10.53
N ARG A 137 3.07 3.45 11.06
CA ARG A 137 3.07 4.92 11.10
C ARG A 137 4.19 5.45 11.98
N ASP A 138 4.36 4.87 13.16
CA ASP A 138 5.41 5.26 14.10
C ASP A 138 6.82 5.10 13.48
N LYS A 139 7.02 4.02 12.70
CA LYS A 139 8.28 3.81 11.96
C LYS A 139 8.47 4.83 10.83
N PHE A 140 7.43 5.19 10.08
CA PHE A 140 7.53 6.27 9.09
C PHE A 140 7.95 7.59 9.73
N ASP A 141 7.29 7.96 10.81
CA ASP A 141 7.56 9.22 11.49
C ASP A 141 8.96 9.21 12.09
N GLN A 142 9.36 8.11 12.70
CA GLN A 142 10.70 8.00 13.27
C GLN A 142 11.80 8.02 12.21
N GLN A 143 11.63 7.31 11.10
CA GLN A 143 12.62 7.37 10.01
C GLN A 143 12.71 8.78 9.42
N GLY A 144 11.58 9.47 9.19
CA GLY A 144 11.58 10.83 8.69
C GLY A 144 12.24 11.81 9.64
N MET A 145 11.91 11.75 10.93
CA MET A 145 12.55 12.59 11.97
C MET A 145 14.05 12.29 12.12
N PHE A 146 14.44 11.02 11.97
CA PHE A 146 15.85 10.63 12.01
C PHE A 146 16.62 11.18 10.79
N MET A 147 16.02 11.17 9.61
CA MET A 147 16.59 11.82 8.43
C MET A 147 16.78 13.32 8.65
N GLU A 148 15.76 14.02 9.21
CA GLU A 148 15.86 15.45 9.55
C GLU A 148 17.00 15.73 10.53
N GLU A 149 17.14 14.91 11.58
CA GLU A 149 18.24 15.02 12.54
C GLU A 149 19.62 14.90 11.87
N LYS A 150 19.79 13.89 11.02
CA LYS A 150 21.05 13.63 10.31
C LYS A 150 21.39 14.68 9.28
N MET A 151 20.40 15.23 8.59
CA MET A 151 20.57 16.32 7.65
C MET A 151 20.78 17.68 8.33
N GLY A 152 20.34 17.83 9.59
CA GLY A 152 20.27 19.14 10.26
C GLY A 152 19.22 20.09 9.63
N LYS A 153 18.24 19.53 8.91
CA LYS A 153 17.21 20.27 8.15
C LYS A 153 15.86 19.57 8.29
N LYS A 154 14.78 20.33 8.18
CA LYS A 154 13.41 19.79 8.22
C LYS A 154 12.86 19.61 6.81
N PHE A 155 12.04 18.58 6.64
CA PHE A 155 11.24 18.41 5.41
C PHE A 155 10.08 19.39 5.39
N PHE A 156 10.00 20.17 4.32
CA PHE A 156 8.83 21.00 4.03
C PHE A 156 7.89 20.20 3.11
N CYS A 157 6.66 20.01 3.53
CA CYS A 157 5.66 19.25 2.78
C CYS A 157 4.64 20.18 2.13
N CYS A 158 4.13 19.75 0.98
CA CYS A 158 3.01 20.34 0.28
C CYS A 158 2.10 19.20 -0.18
N ASP A 159 1.12 18.82 0.65
CA ASP A 159 0.26 17.67 0.43
C ASP A 159 -1.17 18.07 0.12
N ALA A 160 -1.73 17.52 -0.96
CA ALA A 160 -3.13 17.67 -1.32
C ALA A 160 -3.97 16.57 -0.68
N VAL A 161 -5.10 16.94 -0.08
CA VAL A 161 -6.15 15.97 0.24
C VAL A 161 -7.04 15.84 -1.00
N LEU A 162 -7.22 14.60 -1.48
CA LEU A 162 -7.96 14.32 -2.70
C LEU A 162 -9.36 13.76 -2.40
N ASP A 163 -10.33 14.10 -3.24
CA ASP A 163 -11.65 13.45 -3.23
C ASP A 163 -11.61 12.09 -3.97
N THR A 164 -12.76 11.40 -4.03
CA THR A 164 -12.87 10.09 -4.70
C THR A 164 -12.70 10.14 -6.22
N TYR A 165 -12.65 11.33 -6.80
CA TYR A 165 -12.40 11.59 -8.21
C TYR A 165 -11.00 12.15 -8.48
N SER A 166 -10.11 12.05 -7.47
CA SER A 166 -8.73 12.57 -7.50
C SER A 166 -8.65 14.11 -7.68
N ARG A 167 -9.70 14.86 -7.32
CA ARG A 167 -9.66 16.31 -7.30
C ARG A 167 -9.13 16.82 -5.97
N GLN A 168 -8.32 17.85 -6.01
CA GLN A 168 -7.79 18.50 -4.81
C GLN A 168 -8.90 19.26 -4.08
N ILE A 169 -9.17 18.89 -2.83
CA ILE A 169 -10.17 19.56 -1.99
C ILE A 169 -9.53 20.46 -0.93
N GLU A 170 -8.28 20.18 -0.59
CA GLU A 170 -7.48 20.99 0.34
C GLU A 170 -6.01 20.77 0.04
N ILE A 171 -5.19 21.80 0.19
CA ILE A 171 -3.73 21.71 0.11
C ILE A 171 -3.17 22.27 1.42
N ASN A 172 -2.35 21.46 2.08
CA ASN A 172 -1.67 21.88 3.29
C ASN A 172 -0.16 21.92 3.05
N SER A 173 0.48 22.97 3.55
CA SER A 173 1.92 23.14 3.44
C SER A 173 2.52 23.49 4.79
N GLY A 174 3.70 22.98 5.07
CA GLY A 174 4.43 23.19 6.32
C GLY A 174 5.45 22.11 6.58
N TYR A 175 6.13 22.20 7.71
CA TYR A 175 7.03 21.13 8.12
C TYR A 175 6.25 19.84 8.40
N ALA A 176 6.82 18.69 8.03
CA ALA A 176 6.13 17.40 8.00
C ALA A 176 5.40 17.09 9.33
N LYS A 177 6.09 17.27 10.45
CA LYS A 177 5.55 16.97 11.80
C LYS A 177 4.32 17.80 12.15
N GLU A 178 4.33 19.08 11.81
CA GLU A 178 3.27 20.03 12.12
C GLU A 178 2.12 19.93 11.12
N MET A 179 2.41 19.67 9.84
CA MET A 179 1.44 19.63 8.76
C MET A 179 0.61 18.34 8.76
N GLN A 180 1.22 17.17 9.01
CA GLN A 180 0.55 15.87 8.95
C GLN A 180 -0.80 15.84 9.71
N PRO A 181 -0.88 16.25 11.01
CA PRO A 181 -2.13 16.17 11.75
C PRO A 181 -3.23 17.07 11.18
N ILE A 182 -2.86 18.14 10.47
CA ILE A 182 -3.82 19.05 9.82
C ILE A 182 -4.45 18.35 8.63
N SER A 183 -3.63 17.81 7.73
CA SER A 183 -4.09 17.08 6.54
C SER A 183 -4.90 15.83 6.91
N TRP A 184 -4.53 15.13 7.97
CA TRP A 184 -5.25 13.95 8.44
C TRP A 184 -6.70 14.25 8.84
N LYS A 185 -6.97 15.41 9.46
CA LYS A 185 -8.33 15.81 9.83
C LYS A 185 -9.26 15.92 8.63
N THR A 186 -8.76 16.46 7.53
CA THR A 186 -9.55 16.58 6.29
C THR A 186 -9.62 15.24 5.56
N ALA A 187 -8.54 14.49 5.50
CA ALA A 187 -8.53 13.15 4.92
C ALA A 187 -9.50 12.21 5.65
N ASP A 188 -9.62 12.34 6.97
CA ASP A 188 -10.52 11.54 7.79
C ASP A 188 -12.00 11.86 7.51
N LYS A 189 -12.35 13.14 7.37
CA LYS A 189 -13.73 13.58 7.06
C LYS A 189 -14.26 13.03 5.74
N ARG A 190 -13.40 12.70 4.79
CA ARG A 190 -13.79 12.10 3.51
C ARG A 190 -13.96 10.58 3.56
N THR A 191 -13.66 9.96 4.70
CA THR A 191 -13.83 8.54 4.89
C THR A 191 -15.30 8.21 5.09
N TYR A 192 -15.83 7.33 4.25
CA TYR A 192 -17.21 6.86 4.37
C TYR A 192 -17.30 5.74 5.40
N VAL A 193 -18.20 5.89 6.36
CA VAL A 193 -18.43 4.89 7.39
C VAL A 193 -19.83 4.30 7.26
N HIS A 194 -19.90 2.99 7.30
CA HIS A 194 -21.16 2.27 7.43
C HIS A 194 -21.22 1.62 8.82
N TRP A 195 -22.30 1.88 9.53
CA TRP A 195 -22.56 1.36 10.87
C TRP A 195 -23.40 0.09 10.79
N ALA A 196 -22.77 -1.04 11.04
CA ALA A 196 -23.42 -2.34 11.01
C ALA A 196 -24.12 -2.65 12.35
N GLU A 197 -25.34 -3.16 12.30
CA GLU A 197 -26.07 -3.63 13.49
C GLU A 197 -25.72 -5.08 13.89
N LYS A 198 -25.14 -5.83 12.95
CA LYS A 198 -24.72 -7.21 13.13
C LYS A 198 -23.53 -7.53 12.22
N LYS A 199 -22.77 -8.56 12.59
CA LYS A 199 -21.66 -9.05 11.78
C LYS A 199 -22.17 -9.72 10.50
N TYR A 200 -21.31 -9.71 9.48
CA TYR A 200 -21.57 -10.32 8.18
C TYR A 200 -20.84 -11.64 8.06
N ASP A 201 -21.57 -12.64 7.56
CA ASP A 201 -21.05 -13.99 7.33
C ASP A 201 -20.48 -14.16 5.93
N ILE A 202 -20.98 -13.37 5.00
CA ILE A 202 -20.48 -13.36 3.62
C ILE A 202 -20.26 -11.91 3.18
N VAL A 203 -19.10 -11.65 2.56
CA VAL A 203 -18.84 -10.39 1.87
C VAL A 203 -18.57 -10.65 0.39
N VAL A 204 -19.31 -9.93 -0.47
CA VAL A 204 -19.20 -10.04 -1.92
C VAL A 204 -18.61 -8.75 -2.49
N PHE A 205 -17.50 -8.84 -3.20
CA PHE A 205 -16.90 -7.69 -3.91
C PHE A 205 -16.11 -8.13 -5.14
N GLY A 206 -16.34 -7.46 -6.27
CA GLY A 206 -15.66 -7.75 -7.53
C GLY A 206 -14.20 -7.28 -7.52
N MET A 207 -13.31 -8.09 -8.07
CA MET A 207 -11.90 -7.75 -8.24
C MET A 207 -11.65 -7.34 -9.70
N PRO A 208 -11.38 -6.06 -9.97
CA PRO A 208 -11.08 -5.59 -11.33
C PRO A 208 -9.70 -6.09 -11.79
N THR A 209 -9.49 -6.11 -13.10
CA THR A 209 -8.19 -6.45 -13.70
C THR A 209 -7.13 -5.37 -13.52
N ASN A 210 -7.57 -4.13 -13.28
CA ASN A 210 -6.69 -2.97 -13.09
C ASN A 210 -7.09 -2.20 -11.84
N PHE A 211 -6.22 -2.18 -10.85
CA PHE A 211 -6.42 -1.48 -9.59
C PHE A 211 -5.08 -1.29 -8.87
N HIS A 212 -4.91 -0.18 -8.16
CA HIS A 212 -3.79 0.18 -7.27
C HIS A 212 -2.38 0.01 -7.88
N TYR A 213 -1.93 -1.21 -8.14
CA TYR A 213 -0.63 -1.50 -8.75
C TYR A 213 -0.71 -1.72 -10.28
N GLY A 214 -1.76 -1.24 -10.92
CA GLY A 214 -1.98 -1.36 -12.34
C GLY A 214 -2.64 -2.67 -12.77
N ASN A 215 -2.32 -3.11 -13.98
CA ASN A 215 -2.88 -4.35 -14.53
C ASN A 215 -2.36 -5.58 -13.76
N GLY A 216 -3.25 -6.52 -13.51
CA GLY A 216 -2.91 -7.79 -12.88
C GLY A 216 -3.62 -8.09 -11.56
N MET A 217 -4.23 -7.11 -10.93
CA MET A 217 -4.86 -7.29 -9.60
C MET A 217 -5.92 -8.38 -9.56
N GLY A 218 -6.73 -8.53 -10.61
CA GLY A 218 -7.76 -9.57 -10.71
C GLY A 218 -7.36 -10.77 -11.57
N THR A 219 -6.13 -10.85 -12.05
CA THR A 219 -5.69 -11.88 -12.98
C THR A 219 -4.95 -13.04 -12.30
N ASN A 220 -4.29 -12.76 -11.19
CA ASN A 220 -3.52 -13.76 -10.45
C ASN A 220 -3.76 -13.66 -8.94
N PRO A 221 -3.63 -14.78 -8.20
CA PRO A 221 -3.97 -14.83 -6.79
C PRO A 221 -3.04 -14.00 -5.88
N ILE A 222 -1.79 -13.78 -6.24
CA ILE A 222 -0.83 -13.05 -5.39
C ILE A 222 -1.28 -11.60 -5.21
N GLN A 223 -1.51 -10.89 -6.31
CA GLN A 223 -1.96 -9.50 -6.26
C GLN A 223 -3.38 -9.38 -5.69
N MET A 224 -4.24 -10.34 -6.02
CA MET A 224 -5.61 -10.42 -5.51
C MET A 224 -5.63 -10.55 -3.98
N MET A 225 -4.86 -11.46 -3.43
CA MET A 225 -4.80 -11.72 -1.98
C MET A 225 -4.31 -10.52 -1.19
N GLN A 226 -3.36 -9.76 -1.71
CA GLN A 226 -2.91 -8.51 -1.10
C GLN A 226 -4.07 -7.50 -0.97
N ALA A 227 -4.87 -7.34 -2.03
CA ALA A 227 -6.04 -6.46 -2.00
C ALA A 227 -7.11 -6.95 -1.00
N LEU A 228 -7.33 -8.27 -0.92
CA LEU A 228 -8.27 -8.88 0.04
C LEU A 228 -7.81 -8.68 1.48
N SER A 229 -6.52 -8.74 1.76
CA SER A 229 -5.98 -8.48 3.10
C SER A 229 -6.21 -7.05 3.56
N ALA A 230 -6.11 -6.08 2.66
CA ALA A 230 -6.49 -4.69 2.96
C ALA A 230 -7.99 -4.58 3.31
N GLN A 231 -8.86 -5.41 2.71
CA GLN A 231 -10.28 -5.45 3.10
C GLN A 231 -10.48 -6.08 4.47
N VAL A 232 -9.70 -7.08 4.85
CA VAL A 232 -9.75 -7.62 6.22
C VAL A 232 -9.42 -6.53 7.24
N ILE A 233 -8.35 -5.77 7.06
CA ILE A 233 -8.00 -4.68 7.98
C ILE A 233 -9.13 -3.66 8.09
N ARG A 234 -9.76 -3.29 6.96
CA ARG A 234 -10.85 -2.31 6.95
C ARG A 234 -12.14 -2.81 7.59
N HIS A 235 -12.39 -4.11 7.54
CA HIS A 235 -13.73 -4.65 7.82
C HIS A 235 -13.77 -5.71 8.93
N LYS A 236 -12.63 -6.11 9.51
CA LYS A 236 -12.57 -7.25 10.46
C LYS A 236 -13.59 -7.15 11.61
N ARG A 237 -13.88 -5.94 12.08
CA ARG A 237 -14.86 -5.71 13.16
C ARG A 237 -16.26 -6.19 12.84
N VAL A 238 -16.67 -6.05 11.57
CA VAL A 238 -18.01 -6.44 11.12
C VAL A 238 -18.04 -7.82 10.45
N LEU A 239 -16.91 -8.52 10.40
CA LEU A 239 -16.83 -9.88 9.89
C LEU A 239 -17.13 -10.87 11.04
N SER A 240 -17.98 -11.86 10.78
CA SER A 240 -18.13 -12.99 11.69
C SER A 240 -16.87 -13.86 11.72
N ASP A 241 -16.74 -14.72 12.72
CA ASP A 241 -15.59 -15.61 12.85
C ASP A 241 -15.54 -16.70 11.75
N HIS A 242 -16.67 -16.91 11.08
CA HIS A 242 -16.81 -17.85 9.96
C HIS A 242 -16.99 -17.15 8.61
N CYS A 243 -16.60 -15.90 8.52
CA CYS A 243 -16.82 -15.09 7.31
C CYS A 243 -16.20 -15.72 6.07
N VAL A 244 -16.95 -15.66 4.97
CA VAL A 244 -16.53 -16.10 3.65
C VAL A 244 -16.48 -14.89 2.70
N PHE A 245 -15.40 -14.78 1.92
CA PHE A 245 -15.33 -13.83 0.83
C PHE A 245 -15.75 -14.49 -0.48
N ILE A 246 -16.61 -13.82 -1.25
CA ILE A 246 -16.98 -14.22 -2.60
C ILE A 246 -16.54 -13.11 -3.55
N VAL A 247 -15.63 -13.44 -4.44
CA VAL A 247 -14.87 -12.49 -5.25
C VAL A 247 -15.05 -12.82 -6.74
N PRO A 248 -16.02 -12.22 -7.44
CA PRO A 248 -16.06 -12.25 -8.89
C PRO A 248 -14.76 -11.68 -9.47
N SER A 249 -14.05 -12.47 -10.25
CA SER A 249 -12.78 -12.09 -10.86
C SER A 249 -12.46 -12.97 -12.08
N ILE A 250 -11.79 -12.39 -13.08
CA ILE A 250 -11.37 -13.11 -14.28
C ILE A 250 -10.34 -14.21 -13.98
N CYS A 251 -9.43 -13.99 -13.06
CA CYS A 251 -8.36 -14.89 -12.63
C CYS A 251 -7.92 -15.87 -13.74
N ASP A 252 -7.29 -15.33 -14.78
CA ASP A 252 -6.85 -16.06 -15.95
C ASP A 252 -5.39 -16.53 -15.90
N GLY A 253 -4.75 -16.31 -14.75
CA GLY A 253 -3.35 -16.71 -14.51
C GLY A 253 -2.32 -15.79 -15.16
N TRP A 254 -2.75 -14.64 -15.67
CA TRP A 254 -1.81 -13.69 -16.25
C TRP A 254 -1.01 -12.96 -15.16
N PHE A 255 0.31 -12.99 -15.30
CA PHE A 255 1.25 -12.22 -14.52
C PHE A 255 1.87 -11.14 -15.40
N HIS A 256 1.93 -9.92 -14.93
CA HIS A 256 2.55 -8.81 -15.64
C HIS A 256 4.07 -8.90 -15.53
N GLU A 257 4.71 -9.72 -16.38
CA GLU A 257 6.13 -10.07 -16.28
C GLU A 257 7.08 -8.87 -16.44
N GLU A 258 6.67 -7.83 -17.15
CA GLU A 258 7.46 -6.60 -17.26
C GLU A 258 7.54 -5.87 -15.90
N ARG A 259 6.38 -5.69 -15.23
CA ARG A 259 6.30 -4.98 -13.95
C ARG A 259 6.67 -5.87 -12.75
N TRP A 260 6.38 -7.16 -12.85
CA TRP A 260 6.49 -8.13 -11.77
C TRP A 260 7.17 -9.42 -12.24
N PRO A 261 8.45 -9.38 -12.67
CA PRO A 261 9.09 -10.52 -13.33
C PRO A 261 9.29 -11.75 -12.43
N TYR A 262 9.12 -11.61 -11.15
CA TYR A 262 9.32 -12.64 -10.12
C TYR A 262 8.01 -13.22 -9.57
N LEU A 263 6.83 -12.65 -9.88
CA LEU A 263 5.57 -13.16 -9.29
C LEU A 263 5.21 -14.56 -9.76
N LYS A 264 5.59 -14.95 -10.98
CA LYS A 264 5.37 -16.30 -11.46
C LYS A 264 6.23 -17.30 -10.71
N GLU A 265 7.51 -17.01 -10.49
CA GLU A 265 8.40 -17.82 -9.65
C GLU A 265 7.85 -17.93 -8.21
N LEU A 266 7.41 -16.83 -7.62
CA LEU A 266 6.76 -16.84 -6.30
C LEU A 266 5.52 -17.75 -6.29
N TYR A 267 4.68 -17.67 -7.30
CA TYR A 267 3.53 -18.55 -7.44
C TYR A 267 3.94 -20.02 -7.52
N GLU A 268 4.91 -20.36 -8.35
CA GLU A 268 5.41 -21.72 -8.52
C GLU A 268 6.04 -22.31 -7.24
N MET A 269 6.71 -21.47 -6.44
CA MET A 269 7.29 -21.86 -5.15
C MET A 269 6.22 -22.19 -4.11
N PHE A 270 5.15 -21.41 -4.05
CA PHE A 270 4.19 -21.46 -2.94
C PHE A 270 2.84 -22.08 -3.29
N GLN A 271 2.60 -22.47 -4.53
CA GLN A 271 1.31 -23.06 -4.96
C GLN A 271 0.93 -24.38 -4.26
N HIS A 272 1.88 -25.08 -3.66
CA HIS A 272 1.63 -26.37 -3.00
C HIS A 272 1.93 -26.31 -1.50
N ASP A 273 2.57 -25.27 -1.06
CA ASP A 273 2.96 -25.09 0.33
C ASP A 273 2.49 -23.70 0.75
N TYR A 274 1.50 -23.69 1.60
CA TYR A 274 0.87 -22.47 2.07
C TYR A 274 1.92 -21.54 2.66
N MET A 275 2.03 -20.33 2.18
CA MET A 275 2.99 -19.38 2.68
C MET A 275 2.80 -19.13 4.16
N GLN A 276 3.80 -19.50 4.95
CA GLN A 276 3.86 -19.17 6.36
C GLN A 276 4.58 -17.83 6.52
N THR A 277 3.79 -16.80 6.63
CA THR A 277 4.17 -15.39 6.55
C THR A 277 5.53 -15.03 7.16
N LEU A 278 5.78 -15.35 8.42
CA LEU A 278 7.04 -14.98 9.10
C LEU A 278 8.22 -15.89 8.77
N PRO A 279 8.08 -17.22 8.85
CA PRO A 279 9.17 -18.12 8.48
C PRO A 279 9.62 -17.92 7.04
N ASP A 280 8.68 -17.74 6.11
CA ASP A 280 9.00 -17.59 4.69
C ASP A 280 9.59 -16.21 4.37
N MET A 281 9.11 -15.16 5.03
CA MET A 281 9.72 -13.82 4.93
C MET A 281 11.17 -13.84 5.38
N ASN A 282 11.48 -14.49 6.49
CA ASN A 282 12.84 -14.63 7.00
C ASN A 282 13.71 -15.51 6.09
N ARG A 283 13.13 -16.55 5.47
CA ARG A 283 13.88 -17.50 4.64
C ARG A 283 14.14 -17.00 3.24
N TYR A 284 13.18 -16.34 2.61
CA TYR A 284 13.22 -16.02 1.18
C TYR A 284 13.24 -14.53 0.88
N GLY A 285 12.93 -13.67 1.85
CA GLY A 285 12.87 -12.21 1.62
C GLY A 285 14.19 -11.64 1.10
N GLU A 286 15.32 -12.06 1.69
CA GLU A 286 16.64 -11.64 1.25
C GLU A 286 17.00 -12.22 -0.14
N TYR A 287 16.63 -13.47 -0.42
CA TYR A 287 16.86 -14.12 -1.72
C TYR A 287 16.24 -13.31 -2.86
N PHE A 288 14.96 -12.94 -2.73
CA PHE A 288 14.30 -12.12 -3.76
C PHE A 288 14.88 -10.70 -3.80
N ALA A 289 15.05 -10.08 -2.64
CA ALA A 289 15.50 -8.70 -2.54
C ALA A 289 16.90 -8.45 -3.13
N THR A 290 17.76 -9.47 -3.12
CA THR A 290 19.15 -9.37 -3.61
C THR A 290 19.39 -10.10 -4.93
N ASN A 291 18.34 -10.59 -5.60
CA ASN A 291 18.47 -11.24 -6.90
C ASN A 291 18.88 -10.20 -7.97
N GLU A 292 20.09 -10.35 -8.47
CA GLU A 292 20.73 -9.38 -9.40
C GLU A 292 19.94 -9.20 -10.71
N GLU A 293 19.30 -10.24 -11.23
CA GLU A 293 18.50 -10.14 -12.45
C GLU A 293 17.26 -9.28 -12.21
N TYR A 294 16.55 -9.50 -11.07
CA TYR A 294 15.37 -8.74 -10.72
C TYR A 294 15.69 -7.30 -10.34
N ILE A 295 16.80 -7.07 -9.64
CA ILE A 295 17.32 -5.73 -9.35
C ILE A 295 17.64 -5.00 -10.66
N ARG A 296 18.29 -5.65 -11.61
CA ARG A 296 18.57 -5.05 -12.93
C ARG A 296 17.28 -4.67 -13.67
N LYS A 297 16.24 -5.51 -13.60
CA LYS A 297 14.93 -5.19 -14.19
C LYS A 297 14.25 -4.01 -13.47
N TYR A 298 14.36 -3.93 -12.15
CA TYR A 298 13.90 -2.77 -11.39
C TYR A 298 14.62 -1.49 -11.82
N ARG A 299 15.94 -1.51 -11.85
CA ARG A 299 16.77 -0.33 -12.17
C ARG A 299 16.60 0.15 -13.61
N PHE A 300 16.48 -0.76 -14.58
CA PHE A 300 16.64 -0.45 -15.99
C PHE A 300 15.50 -0.87 -16.91
N ALA A 301 14.51 -1.64 -16.42
CA ALA A 301 13.44 -2.18 -17.24
C ALA A 301 12.03 -1.99 -16.67
N ASN A 302 11.81 -0.96 -15.86
CA ASN A 302 10.48 -0.54 -15.40
C ASN A 302 9.74 -1.58 -14.52
N ALA A 303 10.45 -2.48 -13.83
CA ALA A 303 9.87 -3.41 -12.89
C ALA A 303 9.80 -2.84 -11.46
N PHE A 304 8.88 -3.35 -10.65
CA PHE A 304 8.91 -3.14 -9.20
C PHE A 304 10.12 -3.87 -8.59
N HIS A 305 10.66 -3.33 -7.51
CA HIS A 305 11.74 -4.01 -6.78
C HIS A 305 11.27 -5.38 -6.26
N PRO A 306 12.11 -6.43 -6.32
CA PRO A 306 11.69 -7.80 -5.96
C PRO A 306 11.26 -7.94 -4.50
N PHE A 307 11.83 -7.20 -3.58
CA PHE A 307 11.35 -7.14 -2.20
C PHE A 307 9.88 -6.72 -2.11
N HIS A 308 9.45 -5.76 -2.94
CA HIS A 308 8.06 -5.28 -2.93
C HIS A 308 7.06 -6.40 -3.25
N GLY A 309 7.32 -7.19 -4.30
CA GLY A 309 6.43 -8.30 -4.66
C GLY A 309 6.40 -9.39 -3.60
N PHE A 310 7.54 -9.71 -2.99
CA PHE A 310 7.60 -10.70 -1.92
C PHE A 310 6.86 -10.22 -0.66
N SER A 311 7.06 -8.97 -0.25
CA SER A 311 6.33 -8.34 0.85
C SER A 311 4.81 -8.32 0.58
N MET A 312 4.40 -8.01 -0.65
CA MET A 312 3.00 -7.98 -1.05
C MET A 312 2.34 -9.36 -0.96
N MET A 313 3.02 -10.42 -1.38
CA MET A 313 2.56 -11.79 -1.23
C MET A 313 2.41 -12.17 0.25
N SER A 314 3.40 -11.82 1.06
CA SER A 314 3.37 -12.04 2.50
C SER A 314 2.19 -11.34 3.18
N CYS A 315 1.85 -10.13 2.74
CA CYS A 315 0.68 -9.42 3.26
C CYS A 315 -0.63 -10.10 2.87
N GLY A 316 -0.68 -10.83 1.75
CA GLY A 316 -1.86 -11.55 1.29
C GLY A 316 -2.36 -12.60 2.27
N HIS A 317 -1.49 -13.17 3.07
CA HIS A 317 -1.84 -14.21 4.04
C HIS A 317 -2.84 -13.77 5.11
N LEU A 318 -2.92 -12.49 5.44
CA LEU A 318 -3.90 -11.96 6.40
C LEU A 318 -5.35 -12.28 6.00
N ALA A 319 -5.67 -12.26 4.70
CA ALA A 319 -7.01 -12.58 4.23
C ALA A 319 -7.42 -14.01 4.57
N GLU A 320 -6.49 -14.94 4.45
CA GLU A 320 -6.73 -16.36 4.77
C GLU A 320 -6.86 -16.61 6.25
N GLN A 321 -6.08 -15.93 7.07
CA GLN A 321 -6.14 -16.08 8.53
C GLN A 321 -7.47 -15.63 9.13
N HIS A 322 -8.17 -14.71 8.46
CA HIS A 322 -9.39 -14.09 8.99
C HIS A 322 -10.66 -14.39 8.20
N THR A 323 -10.60 -15.36 7.29
CA THR A 323 -11.77 -15.88 6.57
C THR A 323 -11.79 -17.40 6.60
N SER A 324 -12.99 -18.00 6.64
CA SER A 324 -13.13 -19.46 6.55
C SER A 324 -12.94 -19.99 5.13
N ALA A 325 -13.21 -19.16 4.14
CA ALA A 325 -12.95 -19.44 2.73
C ALA A 325 -12.97 -18.16 1.90
N ILE A 326 -12.22 -18.21 0.79
CA ILE A 326 -12.27 -17.19 -0.26
C ILE A 326 -12.63 -17.90 -1.56
N TYR A 327 -13.76 -17.51 -2.16
CA TYR A 327 -14.22 -18.04 -3.45
C TYR A 327 -13.89 -17.05 -4.56
N ILE A 328 -13.15 -17.49 -5.56
CA ILE A 328 -12.98 -16.77 -6.81
C ILE A 328 -14.05 -17.28 -7.77
N VAL A 329 -14.90 -16.37 -8.23
CA VAL A 329 -16.05 -16.70 -9.07
C VAL A 329 -15.83 -16.24 -10.50
N GLY A 330 -16.06 -17.13 -11.46
CA GLY A 330 -15.88 -16.85 -12.87
C GLY A 330 -14.43 -16.85 -13.33
N ALA A 331 -13.52 -17.46 -12.54
CA ALA A 331 -12.12 -17.61 -12.93
C ALA A 331 -12.00 -18.36 -14.29
N ARG A 332 -11.24 -17.78 -15.22
CA ARG A 332 -10.95 -18.44 -16.52
C ARG A 332 -9.97 -19.59 -16.35
N GLU A 333 -9.00 -19.45 -15.44
CA GLU A 333 -8.03 -20.48 -15.07
C GLU A 333 -8.19 -20.86 -13.58
N PRO A 334 -9.25 -21.61 -13.22
CA PRO A 334 -9.55 -21.88 -11.82
C PRO A 334 -8.44 -22.67 -11.10
N GLY A 335 -7.58 -23.39 -11.82
CA GLY A 335 -6.42 -24.08 -11.28
C GLY A 335 -5.41 -23.13 -10.63
N ILE A 336 -5.22 -21.95 -11.21
CA ILE A 336 -4.31 -20.92 -10.70
C ILE A 336 -4.78 -20.40 -9.32
N ALA A 337 -6.06 -20.11 -9.18
CA ALA A 337 -6.62 -19.71 -7.89
C ALA A 337 -6.51 -20.84 -6.83
N ARG A 338 -6.87 -22.07 -7.21
CA ARG A 338 -6.78 -23.24 -6.32
C ARG A 338 -5.36 -23.57 -5.89
N GLY A 339 -4.37 -23.31 -6.73
CA GLY A 339 -2.97 -23.48 -6.38
C GLY A 339 -2.54 -22.67 -5.16
N MET A 340 -3.19 -21.54 -4.90
CA MET A 340 -2.97 -20.69 -3.72
C MET A 340 -4.04 -20.89 -2.62
N GLY A 341 -4.69 -22.04 -2.56
CA GLY A 341 -5.66 -22.37 -1.51
C GLY A 341 -7.07 -21.78 -1.68
N LEU A 342 -7.30 -20.95 -2.71
CA LEU A 342 -8.59 -20.33 -2.96
C LEU A 342 -9.60 -21.35 -3.53
N LYS A 343 -10.86 -21.16 -3.21
CA LYS A 343 -11.94 -21.96 -3.79
C LYS A 343 -12.45 -21.32 -5.10
N THR A 344 -13.00 -22.10 -5.99
CA THR A 344 -13.53 -21.59 -7.27
C THR A 344 -14.95 -22.12 -7.53
N ARG A 345 -15.80 -21.27 -8.10
CA ARG A 345 -17.13 -21.62 -8.62
C ARG A 345 -17.37 -20.82 -9.91
N ALA A 346 -18.28 -21.32 -10.73
CA ALA A 346 -18.60 -20.65 -11.98
C ALA A 346 -19.43 -19.39 -11.74
N THR A 347 -20.39 -19.45 -10.79
CA THR A 347 -21.32 -18.36 -10.49
C THR A 347 -21.29 -17.96 -9.03
N VAL A 348 -21.81 -16.77 -8.72
CA VAL A 348 -21.98 -16.26 -7.35
C VAL A 348 -22.96 -17.14 -6.59
N GLU A 349 -24.03 -17.60 -7.25
CA GLU A 349 -25.06 -18.48 -6.67
C GLU A 349 -24.45 -19.80 -6.20
N GLU A 350 -23.64 -20.45 -7.04
CA GLU A 350 -22.92 -21.68 -6.67
C GLU A 350 -22.00 -21.47 -5.46
N ALA A 351 -21.29 -20.32 -5.42
CA ALA A 351 -20.42 -19.99 -4.32
C ALA A 351 -21.21 -19.72 -3.03
N LEU A 352 -22.37 -19.05 -3.11
CA LEU A 352 -23.27 -18.81 -2.00
C LEU A 352 -23.82 -20.13 -1.42
N GLU A 353 -24.32 -21.01 -2.27
CA GLU A 353 -24.86 -22.31 -1.82
C GLU A 353 -23.76 -23.19 -1.18
N ASP A 354 -22.55 -23.18 -1.76
CA ASP A 354 -21.43 -23.92 -1.16
C ASP A 354 -20.97 -23.29 0.17
N ALA A 355 -20.95 -21.97 0.29
CA ALA A 355 -20.64 -21.25 1.53
C ALA A 355 -21.66 -21.52 2.62
N LYS A 356 -22.96 -21.47 2.33
CA LYS A 356 -24.04 -21.81 3.25
C LYS A 356 -23.86 -23.21 3.80
N ARG A 357 -23.71 -24.18 2.90
CA ARG A 357 -23.61 -25.60 3.28
C ARG A 357 -22.39 -25.92 4.14
N LYS A 358 -21.25 -25.24 3.92
CA LYS A 358 -19.95 -25.63 4.50
C LYS A 358 -19.49 -24.77 5.66
N PHE A 359 -19.89 -23.49 5.72
CA PHE A 359 -19.27 -22.53 6.60
C PHE A 359 -20.25 -21.70 7.43
N VAL A 360 -21.30 -21.14 6.82
CA VAL A 360 -22.07 -20.05 7.42
C VAL A 360 -23.53 -20.39 7.73
N GLY A 361 -24.02 -21.58 7.33
CA GLY A 361 -25.40 -21.99 7.55
C GLY A 361 -26.41 -21.38 6.56
N GLU A 362 -27.69 -21.71 6.71
CA GLU A 362 -28.74 -21.43 5.72
C GLU A 362 -29.12 -19.94 5.61
N ASN A 363 -28.99 -19.15 6.67
CA ASN A 363 -29.45 -17.76 6.73
C ASN A 363 -28.32 -16.78 7.03
N PRO A 364 -27.27 -16.68 6.18
CA PRO A 364 -26.15 -15.81 6.42
C PRO A 364 -26.50 -14.34 6.24
N ASN A 365 -25.86 -13.47 7.00
CA ASN A 365 -25.85 -12.04 6.74
C ASN A 365 -24.87 -11.74 5.61
N ILE A 366 -25.36 -11.18 4.51
CA ILE A 366 -24.56 -10.91 3.31
C ILE A 366 -24.38 -9.41 3.13
N LEU A 367 -23.15 -9.01 2.88
CA LEU A 367 -22.78 -7.64 2.51
C LEU A 367 -22.22 -7.65 1.08
N ALA A 368 -22.77 -6.79 0.22
CA ALA A 368 -22.24 -6.57 -1.12
C ALA A 368 -21.56 -5.21 -1.21
N LEU A 369 -20.31 -5.18 -1.66
CA LEU A 369 -19.50 -3.99 -1.83
C LEU A 369 -19.03 -3.85 -3.30
N PRO A 370 -19.93 -3.56 -4.24
CA PRO A 370 -19.64 -3.64 -5.68
C PRO A 370 -18.63 -2.61 -6.17
N LYS A 371 -18.40 -1.54 -5.43
CA LYS A 371 -17.49 -0.43 -5.81
C LYS A 371 -16.23 -0.33 -4.96
N THR A 372 -15.93 -1.31 -4.14
CA THR A 372 -14.81 -1.28 -3.20
C THR A 372 -13.47 -0.93 -3.84
N PHE A 373 -13.23 -1.42 -5.07
CA PHE A 373 -11.97 -1.20 -5.79
C PHE A 373 -12.08 -0.15 -6.91
N THR A 374 -13.13 0.64 -6.96
CA THR A 374 -13.35 1.57 -8.09
C THR A 374 -13.43 3.03 -7.70
N THR A 375 -14.04 3.39 -6.58
CA THR A 375 -14.31 4.79 -6.26
C THR A 375 -13.92 5.22 -4.86
N ALA A 376 -14.54 4.68 -3.83
CA ALA A 376 -14.34 5.12 -2.46
C ALA A 376 -14.06 3.95 -1.53
N ALA A 377 -13.14 4.15 -0.61
CA ALA A 377 -13.00 3.25 0.52
C ALA A 377 -14.19 3.46 1.47
N VAL A 378 -14.92 2.37 1.76
CA VAL A 378 -15.94 2.33 2.81
C VAL A 378 -15.32 1.64 4.02
N HIS A 379 -15.46 2.24 5.20
CA HIS A 379 -15.06 1.64 6.46
C HIS A 379 -16.32 1.07 7.13
N LEU A 380 -16.22 -0.14 7.60
CA LEU A 380 -17.32 -0.82 8.28
C LEU A 380 -17.01 -0.90 9.76
N CYS A 381 -17.92 -0.35 10.58
CA CYS A 381 -17.82 -0.37 12.03
C CYS A 381 -19.12 -0.92 12.63
N MET A 382 -19.03 -1.54 13.80
CA MET A 382 -20.22 -1.94 14.54
C MET A 382 -20.89 -0.73 15.14
N LYS A 383 -22.23 -0.72 15.15
CA LYS A 383 -23.06 0.33 15.76
C LYS A 383 -22.90 0.35 17.27
N ASP A 384 -22.68 -0.81 17.89
CA ASP A 384 -22.32 -0.89 19.30
C ASP A 384 -20.83 -0.56 19.49
N PRO A 385 -20.48 0.52 20.21
CA PRO A 385 -19.09 0.89 20.45
C PRO A 385 -18.27 -0.20 21.15
N ALA A 386 -18.88 -1.01 22.01
CA ALA A 386 -18.20 -2.10 22.71
C ALA A 386 -17.65 -3.17 21.77
N GLU A 387 -18.28 -3.35 20.61
CA GLU A 387 -17.83 -4.31 19.60
C GLU A 387 -16.72 -3.76 18.69
N ASN A 388 -16.37 -2.48 18.85
CA ASN A 388 -15.24 -1.84 18.17
C ASN A 388 -13.99 -1.77 19.09
N SER A 389 -13.89 -2.64 20.08
CA SER A 389 -12.93 -2.61 21.20
C SER A 389 -11.44 -2.69 20.81
N HIS A 390 -11.13 -2.87 19.54
CA HIS A 390 -9.74 -2.92 19.05
C HIS A 390 -9.19 -1.55 18.64
N TYR A 391 -9.95 -0.45 18.83
CA TYR A 391 -9.41 0.89 18.68
C TYR A 391 -8.43 1.21 19.81
N ARG A 392 -7.34 1.87 19.46
CA ARG A 392 -6.42 2.43 20.44
C ARG A 392 -7.03 3.71 21.01
N ASP A 393 -6.93 3.92 22.32
CA ASP A 393 -7.43 5.12 23.01
C ASP A 393 -6.78 6.41 22.49
N ASP A 394 -5.56 6.30 21.95
CA ASP A 394 -4.79 7.40 21.39
C ASP A 394 -5.05 7.67 19.90
N THR A 395 -5.93 6.90 19.27
CA THR A 395 -6.36 7.16 17.89
C THR A 395 -7.30 8.37 17.90
N PRO A 396 -7.02 9.44 17.10
CA PRO A 396 -7.96 10.56 16.98
C PRO A 396 -9.35 10.05 16.66
N ALA A 397 -10.38 10.77 17.13
CA ALA A 397 -11.77 10.39 16.93
C ALA A 397 -11.99 10.01 15.46
N HIS A 398 -11.93 8.72 15.20
CA HIS A 398 -12.18 8.18 13.86
C HIS A 398 -13.68 8.32 13.59
N PRO A 399 -14.12 8.44 12.32
CA PRO A 399 -15.54 8.46 11.95
C PRO A 399 -16.35 7.30 12.54
N CYS A 400 -15.70 6.24 13.02
CA CYS A 400 -16.33 5.17 13.78
C CYS A 400 -16.84 5.59 15.18
N GLY A 401 -16.57 6.80 15.65
CA GLY A 401 -17.10 7.29 16.94
C GLY A 401 -16.53 6.58 18.16
N CYS A 402 -15.33 6.07 18.10
CA CYS A 402 -14.67 5.33 19.17
C CYS A 402 -13.55 6.13 19.82
#